data_3321f35db4c936d60c686fa94ee26ad3
#
_entry.id   3321f35db4c936d60c686fa94ee26ad3
#
_cell.length_a   1.000
_cell.length_b   1.000
_cell.length_c   1.000
_cell.angle_alpha   90.00
_cell.angle_beta   90.00
_cell.angle_gamma   90.00
#
_symmetry.space_group_name_H-M   'P 1'
#
loop_
_entity.id
_entity.type
_entity.pdbx_description
1 polymer ?
#
loop_
_entity_poly.entity_id
_entity_poly.type
_entity_poly.pdbx_seq_one_letter_code
_entity_poly.pdbx_strand_id
1 'polypeptide(L)'
;MFNKEKLKNLFKSKSNIIKDEFDKIGEASTYELDILEIGDNVKNVSRAARISHGMEAPKSYQAQCDYIERIMKMGHDSISGHSNVQFAITIHNIYDEASIGLVKNLEAFKFFNIEVIHRQSESDTVTVLVFGTSIRSLRYYIRSISEVPNLNFHEENIFNFIKGVIYKTTEKCFYPDLIRDGYLDEEDFEFVPIFNEYDTDFDNPKDEPVPVNENDIINAIDKQNFDIEEEKEIDDDKVNSINPDELTQETREEFTVGNVDIIDYPTESYKSSIDTINSKFPASIRDEKLLNDIIHSLIATSTITIKINKMSRAISQQINRHRAAITQESQRYVNVSDCEFINPCKFDPNKYPNPNPEINIKLFGNEVKTNVEELGKELIKIYGQLLDQGLLKQDARGFLPFNAESSAYYTFTMSDMIHFLSVRLHKSAQPEVRTIASFIYSCLIKDVFTDKTIIDIIEYRITNTEVI
;
A
#
# COMPACT_ATOMS: atom_id res chain seq x y z
N MET A 1 -15.95 11.90 -1.11
CA MET A 1 -16.02 12.89 -2.21
C MET A 1 -15.10 14.05 -1.85
N PHE A 2 -13.96 14.17 -2.50
CA PHE A 2 -13.10 15.32 -2.33
C PHE A 2 -13.80 16.53 -2.94
N ASN A 3 -13.89 17.61 -2.18
CA ASN A 3 -14.56 18.83 -2.64
C ASN A 3 -13.68 19.51 -3.70
N LYS A 4 -14.06 19.36 -4.99
CA LYS A 4 -13.38 19.97 -6.15
C LYS A 4 -13.12 21.48 -5.96
N GLU A 5 -14.02 22.18 -5.28
CA GLU A 5 -13.85 23.60 -4.95
C GLU A 5 -12.74 23.86 -3.93
N LYS A 6 -12.54 22.95 -2.98
CA LYS A 6 -11.48 23.10 -1.97
C LYS A 6 -10.09 22.93 -2.57
N LEU A 7 -9.95 21.99 -3.55
CA LEU A 7 -8.72 21.84 -4.34
C LEU A 7 -8.50 23.04 -5.25
N LYS A 8 -9.52 23.48 -6.00
CA LYS A 8 -9.44 24.70 -6.86
C LYS A 8 -9.07 25.95 -6.06
N ASN A 9 -9.59 26.09 -4.84
CA ASN A 9 -9.29 27.23 -3.98
C ASN A 9 -7.90 27.14 -3.33
N LEU A 10 -7.42 25.93 -3.02
CA LEU A 10 -6.06 25.70 -2.50
C LEU A 10 -5.02 26.09 -3.56
N PHE A 11 -5.25 25.71 -4.81
CA PHE A 11 -4.39 26.11 -5.94
C PHE A 11 -4.51 27.59 -6.29
N LYS A 12 -5.73 28.16 -6.32
CA LYS A 12 -5.93 29.58 -6.64
C LYS A 12 -5.36 30.55 -5.60
N SER A 13 -5.47 30.25 -4.31
CA SER A 13 -5.00 31.17 -3.26
C SER A 13 -3.49 31.22 -3.11
N LYS A 14 -2.81 30.10 -3.43
CA LYS A 14 -1.33 30.02 -3.34
C LYS A 14 -0.63 30.37 -4.66
N SER A 15 -1.26 30.09 -5.82
CA SER A 15 -0.64 30.35 -7.12
C SER A 15 -0.42 31.84 -7.41
N ASN A 16 -1.29 32.74 -6.91
CA ASN A 16 -1.19 34.16 -7.23
C ASN A 16 -0.01 34.90 -6.55
N ILE A 17 0.43 34.43 -5.37
CA ILE A 17 1.57 35.05 -4.65
C ILE A 17 2.92 34.49 -5.17
N ILE A 18 2.93 33.23 -5.52
CA ILE A 18 4.15 32.52 -5.98
C ILE A 18 4.38 32.78 -7.48
N LYS A 19 3.34 32.98 -8.27
CA LYS A 19 3.39 33.11 -9.73
C LYS A 19 4.33 34.23 -10.22
N ASP A 20 4.30 35.42 -9.60
CA ASP A 20 5.09 36.56 -10.05
C ASP A 20 6.60 36.41 -9.80
N GLU A 21 7.02 35.58 -8.83
CA GLU A 21 8.44 35.29 -8.55
C GLU A 21 8.94 34.10 -9.38
N PHE A 22 8.11 33.07 -9.57
CA PHE A 22 8.43 31.90 -10.38
C PHE A 22 8.59 32.21 -11.87
N ASP A 23 7.72 33.05 -12.45
CA ASP A 23 7.79 33.41 -13.86
C ASP A 23 9.09 34.18 -14.22
N LYS A 24 9.79 34.76 -13.22
CA LYS A 24 11.10 35.42 -13.43
C LYS A 24 12.28 34.47 -13.36
N ILE A 25 12.15 33.31 -12.76
CA ILE A 25 13.25 32.35 -12.50
C ILE A 25 13.18 31.16 -13.48
N GLY A 26 11.96 30.85 -14.00
CA GLY A 26 11.65 29.61 -14.70
C GLY A 26 12.39 29.36 -16.03
N GLU A 27 12.81 30.41 -16.73
CA GLU A 27 13.44 30.24 -18.04
C GLU A 27 14.88 29.65 -17.98
N ALA A 28 15.53 29.68 -16.81
CA ALA A 28 16.87 29.13 -16.61
C ALA A 28 16.87 27.68 -16.03
N SER A 29 15.74 27.16 -15.56
CA SER A 29 15.68 25.84 -14.96
C SER A 29 15.56 24.75 -16.02
N THR A 30 16.33 23.67 -15.86
CA THR A 30 16.23 22.48 -16.70
C THR A 30 15.73 21.29 -15.90
N TYR A 31 15.02 20.37 -16.56
CA TYR A 31 14.34 19.24 -15.94
C TYR A 31 14.80 17.93 -16.59
N GLU A 32 14.99 16.90 -15.78
CA GLU A 32 15.30 15.56 -16.23
C GLU A 32 14.38 14.56 -15.52
N LEU A 33 13.97 13.50 -16.23
CA LEU A 33 13.16 12.41 -15.70
C LEU A 33 13.93 11.11 -15.73
N ASP A 34 14.01 10.43 -14.59
CA ASP A 34 14.61 9.11 -14.47
C ASP A 34 13.58 8.14 -13.89
N ILE A 35 13.35 7.02 -14.56
CA ILE A 35 12.56 5.92 -14.03
C ILE A 35 13.49 5.06 -13.18
N LEU A 36 13.15 4.86 -11.92
CA LEU A 36 13.98 4.15 -10.95
C LEU A 36 13.55 2.70 -10.76
N GLU A 37 12.25 2.47 -10.56
CA GLU A 37 11.70 1.15 -10.35
C GLU A 37 10.23 1.07 -10.80
N ILE A 38 9.85 -0.07 -11.36
CA ILE A 38 8.48 -0.38 -11.77
C ILE A 38 8.17 -1.78 -11.26
N GLY A 39 7.12 -1.91 -10.44
CA GLY A 39 6.60 -3.21 -9.99
C GLY A 39 5.84 -3.94 -11.09
N ASP A 40 5.59 -5.25 -10.87
CA ASP A 40 4.68 -6.03 -11.74
C ASP A 40 3.22 -5.61 -11.45
N ASN A 41 2.87 -4.42 -11.95
CA ASN A 41 1.63 -3.73 -11.61
C ASN A 41 0.38 -4.49 -12.05
N VAL A 42 0.41 -5.13 -13.22
CA VAL A 42 -0.73 -5.91 -13.74
C VAL A 42 -0.99 -7.11 -12.85
N LYS A 43 0.03 -7.86 -12.50
CA LYS A 43 -0.05 -9.04 -11.64
C LYS A 43 -0.50 -8.68 -10.21
N ASN A 44 0.13 -7.66 -9.62
CA ASN A 44 -0.17 -7.23 -8.25
C ASN A 44 -1.62 -6.72 -8.12
N VAL A 45 -2.06 -5.87 -9.03
CA VAL A 45 -3.41 -5.31 -9.02
C VAL A 45 -4.46 -6.38 -9.31
N SER A 46 -4.21 -7.28 -10.28
CA SER A 46 -5.15 -8.35 -10.60
C SER A 46 -5.32 -9.34 -9.43
N ARG A 47 -4.22 -9.71 -8.76
CA ARG A 47 -4.24 -10.57 -7.56
C ARG A 47 -4.98 -9.91 -6.39
N ALA A 48 -4.67 -8.66 -6.10
CA ALA A 48 -5.32 -7.91 -5.03
C ALA A 48 -6.83 -7.76 -5.28
N ALA A 49 -7.25 -7.46 -6.51
CA ALA A 49 -8.66 -7.33 -6.85
C ALA A 49 -9.44 -8.63 -6.68
N ARG A 50 -8.84 -9.77 -6.98
CA ARG A 50 -9.51 -11.09 -6.92
C ARG A 50 -9.70 -11.62 -5.50
N ILE A 51 -8.85 -11.24 -4.54
CA ILE A 51 -8.98 -11.72 -3.16
C ILE A 51 -10.32 -11.32 -2.53
N SER A 52 -10.85 -10.15 -2.88
CA SER A 52 -12.14 -9.69 -2.35
C SER A 52 -13.30 -10.64 -2.67
N HIS A 53 -13.14 -11.48 -3.70
CA HIS A 53 -14.12 -12.48 -4.15
C HIS A 53 -13.68 -13.92 -3.86
N GLY A 54 -12.55 -14.12 -3.16
CA GLY A 54 -12.00 -15.46 -2.88
C GLY A 54 -11.58 -16.22 -4.15
N MET A 55 -11.14 -15.52 -5.18
CA MET A 55 -10.76 -16.10 -6.46
C MET A 55 -9.29 -15.84 -6.78
N GLU A 56 -8.69 -16.71 -7.57
CA GLU A 56 -7.35 -16.49 -8.12
C GLU A 56 -7.37 -15.48 -9.28
N ALA A 57 -6.23 -14.79 -9.50
CA ALA A 57 -6.07 -13.92 -10.65
C ALA A 57 -6.09 -14.73 -11.95
N PRO A 58 -6.51 -14.13 -13.08
CA PRO A 58 -6.38 -14.76 -14.39
C PRO A 58 -4.92 -15.14 -14.67
N LYS A 59 -4.71 -16.28 -15.33
CA LYS A 59 -3.35 -16.83 -15.53
C LYS A 59 -2.56 -16.05 -16.59
N SER A 60 -3.16 -15.68 -17.72
CA SER A 60 -2.43 -14.96 -18.75
C SER A 60 -2.39 -13.46 -18.51
N TYR A 61 -1.29 -12.83 -18.93
CA TYR A 61 -1.11 -11.37 -18.82
C TYR A 61 -2.24 -10.59 -19.50
N GLN A 62 -2.63 -10.99 -20.72
CA GLN A 62 -3.72 -10.35 -21.45
C GLN A 62 -5.05 -10.45 -20.70
N ALA A 63 -5.38 -11.62 -20.12
CA ALA A 63 -6.59 -11.79 -19.33
C ALA A 63 -6.58 -10.97 -18.05
N GLN A 64 -5.40 -10.72 -17.46
CA GLN A 64 -5.24 -9.81 -16.33
C GLN A 64 -5.49 -8.36 -16.74
N CYS A 65 -4.95 -7.92 -17.89
CA CYS A 65 -5.21 -6.59 -18.44
C CYS A 65 -6.69 -6.38 -18.77
N ASP A 66 -7.34 -7.33 -19.42
CA ASP A 66 -8.77 -7.28 -19.76
C ASP A 66 -9.64 -7.20 -18.49
N TYR A 67 -9.25 -7.95 -17.47
CA TYR A 67 -9.91 -7.91 -16.16
C TYR A 67 -9.75 -6.54 -15.48
N ILE A 68 -8.52 -6.00 -15.45
CA ILE A 68 -8.24 -4.69 -14.88
C ILE A 68 -9.03 -3.61 -15.62
N GLU A 69 -8.98 -3.59 -16.96
CA GLU A 69 -9.70 -2.61 -17.76
C GLU A 69 -11.20 -2.60 -17.45
N ARG A 70 -11.81 -3.80 -17.33
CA ARG A 70 -13.23 -3.93 -16.98
C ARG A 70 -13.55 -3.32 -15.62
N ILE A 71 -12.79 -3.66 -14.58
CA ILE A 71 -13.04 -3.14 -13.22
C ILE A 71 -12.73 -1.65 -13.11
N MET A 72 -11.76 -1.13 -13.86
CA MET A 72 -11.50 0.31 -13.95
C MET A 72 -12.64 1.06 -14.63
N LYS A 73 -13.23 0.50 -15.70
CA LYS A 73 -14.44 1.05 -16.35
C LYS A 73 -15.65 1.10 -15.42
N MET A 74 -15.75 0.19 -14.45
CA MET A 74 -16.79 0.19 -13.42
C MET A 74 -16.51 1.18 -12.27
N GLY A 75 -15.40 1.92 -12.31
CA GLY A 75 -15.04 2.92 -11.29
C GLY A 75 -14.36 2.35 -10.05
N HIS A 76 -13.89 1.10 -10.08
CA HIS A 76 -13.16 0.47 -8.98
C HIS A 76 -11.66 0.79 -9.02
N ASP A 77 -11.31 2.06 -9.01
CA ASP A 77 -9.92 2.52 -9.11
C ASP A 77 -9.08 2.31 -7.84
N SER A 78 -9.71 1.99 -6.70
CA SER A 78 -9.01 1.75 -5.43
C SER A 78 -7.99 0.60 -5.51
N ILE A 79 -8.26 -0.42 -6.33
CA ILE A 79 -7.36 -1.56 -6.53
C ILE A 79 -6.03 -1.17 -7.17
N SER A 80 -6.00 -0.14 -7.99
CA SER A 80 -4.76 0.36 -8.61
C SER A 80 -3.79 0.99 -7.61
N GLY A 81 -4.18 1.07 -6.33
CA GLY A 81 -3.28 1.36 -5.22
C GLY A 81 -2.27 0.26 -4.91
N HIS A 82 -2.49 -0.98 -5.38
CA HIS A 82 -1.55 -2.09 -5.24
C HIS A 82 -0.47 -2.14 -6.33
N SER A 83 -0.16 -1.01 -6.92
CA SER A 83 0.88 -0.82 -7.92
C SER A 83 2.04 -0.03 -7.35
N ASN A 84 3.22 -0.20 -7.95
CA ASN A 84 4.43 0.50 -7.59
C ASN A 84 5.06 1.17 -8.80
N VAL A 85 5.31 2.47 -8.71
CA VAL A 85 6.10 3.24 -9.67
C VAL A 85 7.01 4.18 -8.89
N GLN A 86 8.32 4.03 -9.03
CA GLN A 86 9.31 4.92 -8.43
C GLN A 86 10.09 5.65 -9.53
N PHE A 87 10.16 6.95 -9.44
CA PHE A 87 10.89 7.79 -10.41
C PHE A 87 11.47 9.02 -9.73
N ALA A 88 12.41 9.69 -10.40
CA ALA A 88 12.98 10.94 -9.95
C ALA A 88 12.81 12.04 -11.00
N ILE A 89 12.56 13.25 -10.54
CA ILE A 89 12.62 14.46 -11.36
C ILE A 89 13.76 15.32 -10.82
N THR A 90 14.78 15.52 -11.65
CA THR A 90 15.91 16.40 -11.34
C THR A 90 15.64 17.78 -11.90
N ILE A 91 15.82 18.81 -11.10
CA ILE A 91 15.65 20.22 -11.47
C ILE A 91 16.95 20.95 -11.19
N HIS A 92 17.54 21.48 -12.22
CA HIS A 92 18.73 22.34 -12.12
C HIS A 92 18.32 23.81 -12.04
N ASN A 93 19.12 24.60 -11.32
CA ASN A 93 18.97 26.06 -11.19
C ASN A 93 17.62 26.51 -10.59
N ILE A 94 17.07 25.72 -9.65
CA ILE A 94 15.92 26.13 -8.86
C ILE A 94 16.37 26.57 -7.46
N TYR A 95 15.88 27.71 -7.00
CA TYR A 95 16.21 28.23 -5.68
C TYR A 95 15.32 27.57 -4.59
N ASP A 96 15.83 27.49 -3.36
CA ASP A 96 15.21 26.80 -2.22
C ASP A 96 13.72 27.13 -2.02
N GLU A 97 13.36 28.41 -2.08
CA GLU A 97 11.97 28.83 -1.88
C GLU A 97 11.03 28.29 -2.96
N ALA A 98 11.51 28.20 -4.20
CA ALA A 98 10.76 27.66 -5.33
C ALA A 98 10.60 26.14 -5.20
N SER A 99 11.64 25.42 -4.77
CA SER A 99 11.58 23.98 -4.49
C SER A 99 10.56 23.67 -3.39
N ILE A 100 10.60 24.43 -2.31
CA ILE A 100 9.65 24.27 -1.19
C ILE A 100 8.21 24.50 -1.65
N GLY A 101 7.97 25.51 -2.47
CA GLY A 101 6.66 25.81 -3.03
C GLY A 101 6.14 24.66 -3.90
N LEU A 102 6.98 24.14 -4.79
CA LEU A 102 6.66 23.03 -5.68
C LEU A 102 6.33 21.75 -4.89
N VAL A 103 7.20 21.40 -3.92
CA VAL A 103 6.99 20.22 -3.06
C VAL A 103 5.69 20.32 -2.29
N LYS A 104 5.41 21.46 -1.65
CA LYS A 104 4.15 21.67 -0.93
C LYS A 104 2.90 21.52 -1.83
N ASN A 105 3.00 21.91 -3.08
CA ASN A 105 1.93 21.72 -4.04
C ASN A 105 1.74 20.25 -4.41
N LEU A 106 2.83 19.51 -4.57
CA LEU A 106 2.80 18.07 -4.86
C LEU A 106 2.36 17.24 -3.63
N GLU A 107 2.81 17.58 -2.43
CA GLU A 107 2.37 16.96 -1.17
C GLU A 107 0.87 17.14 -0.88
N ALA A 108 0.23 18.17 -1.46
CA ALA A 108 -1.22 18.34 -1.39
C ALA A 108 -1.98 17.20 -2.09
N PHE A 109 -1.33 16.45 -2.99
CA PHE A 109 -1.80 15.18 -3.51
C PHE A 109 -1.45 14.06 -2.52
N LYS A 110 -2.30 13.81 -1.55
CA LYS A 110 -2.16 12.89 -0.40
C LYS A 110 -1.62 11.48 -0.71
N PHE A 111 -1.45 11.13 -1.98
CA PHE A 111 -1.08 9.79 -2.44
C PHE A 111 0.32 9.73 -3.06
N PHE A 112 1.01 10.87 -3.25
CA PHE A 112 2.41 10.88 -3.59
C PHE A 112 3.26 10.82 -2.33
N ASN A 113 4.22 9.90 -2.30
CA ASN A 113 5.31 9.92 -1.35
C ASN A 113 6.51 10.54 -2.04
N ILE A 114 6.95 11.70 -1.57
CA ILE A 114 7.99 12.50 -2.21
C ILE A 114 9.07 12.79 -1.19
N GLU A 115 10.30 12.47 -1.55
CA GLU A 115 11.50 12.88 -0.82
C GLU A 115 12.28 13.89 -1.66
N VAL A 116 12.91 14.85 -1.00
CA VAL A 116 13.60 15.96 -1.64
C VAL A 116 15.06 15.95 -1.25
N ILE A 117 15.94 15.88 -2.26
CA ILE A 117 17.37 16.02 -2.08
C ILE A 117 17.78 17.32 -2.75
N HIS A 118 18.20 18.30 -1.96
CA HIS A 118 18.62 19.60 -2.45
C HIS A 118 20.08 19.85 -2.10
N ARG A 119 20.85 20.31 -3.08
CA ARG A 119 22.26 20.70 -2.92
C ARG A 119 22.57 21.93 -3.77
N GLN A 120 23.36 22.80 -3.18
CA GLN A 120 23.88 24.01 -3.85
C GLN A 120 25.40 23.95 -3.92
N SER A 121 25.93 24.23 -5.10
CA SER A 121 27.34 24.49 -5.34
C SER A 121 27.56 26.00 -5.63
N GLU A 122 28.81 26.41 -5.85
CA GLU A 122 29.13 27.82 -6.19
C GLU A 122 28.48 28.28 -7.51
N SER A 123 28.20 27.33 -8.43
CA SER A 123 27.75 27.65 -9.78
C SER A 123 26.41 27.02 -10.16
N ASP A 124 25.88 26.11 -9.34
CA ASP A 124 24.71 25.35 -9.73
C ASP A 124 23.90 24.89 -8.50
N THR A 125 22.61 24.80 -8.67
CA THR A 125 21.68 24.31 -7.67
C THR A 125 20.93 23.09 -8.24
N VAL A 126 21.03 21.95 -7.57
CA VAL A 126 20.39 20.70 -8.00
C VAL A 126 19.38 20.27 -6.95
N THR A 127 18.16 20.08 -7.39
CA THR A 127 17.07 19.52 -6.58
C THR A 127 16.57 18.23 -7.25
N VAL A 128 16.62 17.14 -6.53
CA VAL A 128 16.06 15.88 -6.99
C VAL A 128 14.82 15.57 -6.16
N LEU A 129 13.67 15.41 -6.82
CA LEU A 129 12.42 14.96 -6.26
C LEU A 129 12.30 13.47 -6.52
N VAL A 130 12.38 12.65 -5.49
CA VAL A 130 12.21 11.20 -5.59
C VAL A 130 10.77 10.84 -5.25
N PHE A 131 10.07 10.25 -6.19
CA PHE A 131 8.66 9.87 -6.07
C PHE A 131 8.50 8.37 -5.85
N GLY A 132 7.71 8.01 -4.83
CA GLY A 132 7.13 6.69 -4.71
C GLY A 132 5.61 6.82 -4.85
N THR A 133 5.01 6.12 -5.79
CA THR A 133 3.60 6.32 -6.10
C THR A 133 2.92 5.05 -6.61
N SER A 134 1.59 5.10 -6.65
CA SER A 134 0.77 4.07 -7.26
C SER A 134 0.09 4.61 -8.51
N ILE A 135 -0.36 3.71 -9.37
CA ILE A 135 -1.18 4.05 -10.53
C ILE A 135 -2.44 4.82 -10.11
N ARG A 136 -3.02 4.49 -8.95
CA ARG A 136 -4.14 5.23 -8.38
C ARG A 136 -3.80 6.72 -8.18
N SER A 137 -2.63 7.01 -7.62
CA SER A 137 -2.16 8.37 -7.38
C SER A 137 -1.91 9.13 -8.67
N LEU A 138 -1.27 8.47 -9.66
CA LEU A 138 -1.04 9.03 -10.99
C LEU A 138 -2.36 9.40 -11.67
N ARG A 139 -3.37 8.53 -11.62
CA ARG A 139 -4.71 8.80 -12.16
C ARG A 139 -5.36 10.02 -11.51
N TYR A 140 -5.30 10.10 -10.18
CA TYR A 140 -5.83 11.26 -9.44
C TYR A 140 -5.12 12.56 -9.82
N TYR A 141 -3.80 12.50 -9.94
CA TYR A 141 -3.01 13.66 -10.34
C TYR A 141 -3.41 14.16 -11.71
N ILE A 142 -3.45 13.29 -12.73
CA ILE A 142 -3.84 13.67 -14.10
C ILE A 142 -5.23 14.31 -14.12
N ARG A 143 -6.24 13.70 -13.51
CA ARG A 143 -7.59 14.29 -13.45
C ARG A 143 -7.60 15.67 -12.79
N SER A 144 -6.87 15.80 -11.68
CA SER A 144 -6.91 17.05 -10.91
C SER A 144 -6.21 18.20 -11.63
N ILE A 145 -5.07 17.93 -12.25
CA ILE A 145 -4.27 18.97 -12.92
C ILE A 145 -4.83 19.32 -14.28
N SER A 146 -5.35 18.36 -15.04
CA SER A 146 -5.98 18.64 -16.36
C SER A 146 -7.16 19.59 -16.30
N GLU A 147 -7.78 19.75 -15.11
CA GLU A 147 -8.87 20.69 -14.89
C GLU A 147 -8.40 22.10 -14.42
N VAL A 148 -7.09 22.27 -14.16
CA VAL A 148 -6.51 23.54 -13.70
C VAL A 148 -6.20 24.43 -14.91
N PRO A 149 -6.82 25.60 -15.05
CA PRO A 149 -6.49 26.54 -16.12
C PRO A 149 -5.15 27.25 -15.79
N ASN A 150 -4.31 27.41 -16.78
CA ASN A 150 -3.08 28.22 -16.70
C ASN A 150 -2.10 27.68 -15.63
N LEU A 151 -1.55 26.49 -15.85
CA LEU A 151 -0.39 26.00 -15.09
C LEU A 151 0.79 26.97 -15.27
N ASN A 152 1.58 27.16 -14.22
CA ASN A 152 2.86 27.84 -14.36
C ASN A 152 3.89 26.91 -15.03
N PHE A 153 5.03 27.46 -15.44
CA PHE A 153 6.07 26.72 -16.14
C PHE A 153 6.53 25.45 -15.38
N HIS A 154 6.69 25.50 -14.07
CA HIS A 154 7.11 24.36 -13.26
C HIS A 154 6.01 23.30 -13.14
N GLU A 155 4.77 23.73 -12.92
CA GLU A 155 3.61 22.83 -12.85
C GLU A 155 3.38 22.11 -14.18
N GLU A 156 3.53 22.81 -15.31
CA GLU A 156 3.39 22.22 -16.64
C GLU A 156 4.49 21.20 -16.94
N ASN A 157 5.73 21.49 -16.59
CA ASN A 157 6.82 20.52 -16.75
C ASN A 157 6.60 19.27 -15.92
N ILE A 158 6.27 19.39 -14.63
CA ILE A 158 5.98 18.25 -13.77
C ILE A 158 4.78 17.44 -14.31
N PHE A 159 3.74 18.11 -14.78
CA PHE A 159 2.59 17.44 -15.39
C PHE A 159 2.98 16.62 -16.61
N ASN A 160 3.78 17.19 -17.50
CA ASN A 160 4.26 16.50 -18.69
C ASN A 160 5.19 15.33 -18.33
N PHE A 161 6.07 15.48 -17.33
CA PHE A 161 6.88 14.36 -16.85
C PHE A 161 6.05 13.24 -16.26
N ILE A 162 5.04 13.53 -15.47
CA ILE A 162 4.15 12.52 -14.91
C ILE A 162 3.34 11.81 -16.02
N LYS A 163 2.88 12.53 -17.05
CA LYS A 163 2.31 11.89 -18.26
C LYS A 163 3.33 10.95 -18.92
N GLY A 164 4.57 11.40 -19.07
CA GLY A 164 5.67 10.59 -19.62
C GLY A 164 5.95 9.33 -18.77
N VAL A 165 5.90 9.43 -17.43
CA VAL A 165 5.97 8.26 -16.54
C VAL A 165 4.85 7.27 -16.87
N ILE A 166 3.59 7.73 -16.93
CA ILE A 166 2.44 6.89 -17.22
C ILE A 166 2.64 6.14 -18.55
N TYR A 167 2.98 6.85 -19.60
CA TYR A 167 3.12 6.26 -20.95
C TYR A 167 4.26 5.23 -21.04
N LYS A 168 5.33 5.41 -20.28
CA LYS A 168 6.52 4.55 -20.32
C LYS A 168 6.53 3.41 -19.32
N THR A 169 5.72 3.47 -18.27
CA THR A 169 5.84 2.55 -17.14
C THR A 169 4.58 1.77 -16.81
N THR A 170 3.45 2.11 -17.43
CA THR A 170 2.17 1.52 -17.06
C THR A 170 1.32 1.15 -18.28
N GLU A 171 0.49 0.12 -18.12
CA GLU A 171 -0.40 -0.35 -19.16
C GLU A 171 -1.63 0.53 -19.34
N LYS A 172 -2.07 0.72 -20.58
CA LYS A 172 -3.27 1.49 -20.90
C LYS A 172 -4.55 0.95 -20.25
N CYS A 173 -4.61 -0.33 -19.91
CA CYS A 173 -5.75 -0.96 -19.24
C CYS A 173 -6.09 -0.32 -17.89
N PHE A 174 -5.16 0.39 -17.28
CA PHE A 174 -5.39 1.14 -16.06
C PHE A 174 -6.11 2.50 -16.25
N TYR A 175 -6.22 3.00 -17.48
CA TYR A 175 -6.67 4.38 -17.76
C TYR A 175 -7.84 4.51 -18.75
N PRO A 176 -8.79 3.56 -18.83
CA PRO A 176 -9.80 3.56 -19.87
C PRO A 176 -10.69 4.80 -19.88
N ASP A 177 -10.95 5.38 -18.71
CA ASP A 177 -11.74 6.59 -18.54
C ASP A 177 -10.95 7.87 -18.86
N LEU A 178 -9.66 7.92 -18.49
CA LEU A 178 -8.79 9.06 -18.81
C LEU A 178 -8.50 9.17 -20.30
N ILE A 179 -8.38 8.02 -20.99
CA ILE A 179 -8.26 7.96 -22.45
C ILE A 179 -9.57 8.39 -23.10
N ARG A 180 -10.70 7.83 -22.67
CA ARG A 180 -12.03 8.20 -23.20
C ARG A 180 -12.32 9.71 -23.04
N ASP A 181 -11.93 10.28 -21.92
CA ASP A 181 -12.21 11.67 -21.57
C ASP A 181 -11.14 12.64 -22.15
N GLY A 182 -10.15 12.14 -22.90
CA GLY A 182 -9.13 12.92 -23.62
C GLY A 182 -8.02 13.51 -22.72
N TYR A 183 -7.84 12.97 -21.51
CA TYR A 183 -6.74 13.39 -20.62
C TYR A 183 -5.41 12.70 -20.96
N LEU A 184 -5.47 11.51 -21.52
CA LEU A 184 -4.34 10.72 -22.02
C LEU A 184 -4.64 10.23 -23.44
N ASP A 185 -3.59 10.15 -24.25
CA ASP A 185 -3.66 9.66 -25.64
C ASP A 185 -3.29 8.16 -25.68
N GLU A 186 -4.15 7.34 -26.29
CA GLU A 186 -3.94 5.89 -26.33
C GLU A 186 -2.68 5.50 -27.12
N GLU A 187 -2.34 6.30 -28.15
CA GLU A 187 -1.21 6.04 -29.05
C GLU A 187 0.16 6.33 -28.38
N ASP A 188 0.16 7.09 -27.29
CA ASP A 188 1.39 7.47 -26.59
C ASP A 188 1.89 6.41 -25.59
N PHE A 189 1.12 5.33 -25.35
CA PHE A 189 1.56 4.26 -24.48
C PHE A 189 2.64 3.40 -25.12
N GLU A 190 3.87 3.55 -24.62
CA GLU A 190 5.08 2.85 -25.10
C GLU A 190 5.45 1.64 -24.24
N PHE A 191 4.74 1.42 -23.13
CA PHE A 191 5.10 0.37 -22.18
C PHE A 191 5.00 -1.02 -22.82
N VAL A 192 6.13 -1.72 -22.85
CA VAL A 192 6.21 -3.12 -23.25
C VAL A 192 6.48 -3.96 -21.99
N PRO A 193 5.58 -4.88 -21.62
CA PRO A 193 5.78 -5.69 -20.43
C PRO A 193 7.04 -6.53 -20.54
N ILE A 194 7.83 -6.57 -19.48
CA ILE A 194 8.97 -7.47 -19.38
C ILE A 194 8.42 -8.84 -19.01
N PHE A 195 8.23 -9.70 -20.00
CA PHE A 195 7.91 -11.11 -19.76
C PHE A 195 9.14 -11.80 -19.19
N ASN A 196 9.11 -12.23 -17.95
CA ASN A 196 10.06 -13.23 -17.49
C ASN A 196 9.74 -14.55 -18.19
N GLU A 197 10.69 -15.08 -18.99
CA GLU A 197 10.57 -16.36 -19.73
C GLU A 197 10.27 -17.58 -18.84
N TYR A 198 10.20 -17.42 -17.52
CA TYR A 198 9.92 -18.47 -16.56
C TYR A 198 8.43 -18.75 -16.29
N ASP A 199 7.51 -17.99 -16.87
CA ASP A 199 6.06 -18.20 -16.73
C ASP A 199 5.45 -19.07 -17.86
N THR A 200 6.24 -19.97 -18.48
CA THR A 200 5.79 -20.82 -19.62
C THR A 200 4.90 -22.02 -19.25
N ASP A 201 4.54 -22.21 -17.99
CA ASP A 201 3.64 -23.30 -17.56
C ASP A 201 2.13 -22.96 -17.66
N PHE A 202 1.74 -21.95 -18.46
CA PHE A 202 0.40 -21.37 -18.44
C PHE A 202 -0.56 -21.80 -19.57
N ASP A 203 -0.21 -22.80 -20.37
CA ASP A 203 -1.10 -23.28 -21.42
C ASP A 203 -2.09 -24.36 -20.93
N ASN A 204 -3.14 -23.93 -20.21
CA ASN A 204 -4.32 -24.77 -20.05
C ASN A 204 -5.61 -23.99 -20.40
N PRO A 205 -6.26 -24.30 -21.55
CA PRO A 205 -7.32 -23.46 -22.13
C PRO A 205 -8.72 -23.62 -21.48
N LYS A 206 -8.83 -24.08 -20.22
CA LYS A 206 -10.12 -24.42 -19.60
C LYS A 206 -10.71 -23.38 -18.64
N ASP A 207 -10.06 -22.26 -18.42
CA ASP A 207 -10.60 -21.22 -17.55
C ASP A 207 -11.31 -20.12 -18.37
N GLU A 208 -12.51 -20.42 -18.87
CA GLU A 208 -13.44 -19.37 -19.32
C GLU A 208 -13.83 -18.50 -18.12
N PRO A 209 -13.89 -17.15 -18.28
CA PRO A 209 -14.28 -16.25 -17.21
C PRO A 209 -15.71 -16.56 -16.77
N VAL A 210 -15.87 -16.95 -15.51
CA VAL A 210 -17.20 -17.09 -14.91
C VAL A 210 -17.89 -15.73 -14.95
N PRO A 211 -19.06 -15.58 -15.56
CA PRO A 211 -19.75 -14.30 -15.66
C PRO A 211 -20.17 -13.87 -14.24
N VAL A 212 -19.60 -12.78 -13.77
CA VAL A 212 -20.04 -12.10 -12.53
C VAL A 212 -21.29 -11.30 -12.87
N ASN A 213 -22.37 -11.52 -12.15
CA ASN A 213 -23.63 -10.82 -12.35
C ASN A 213 -23.42 -9.34 -11.97
N GLU A 214 -23.53 -8.44 -12.95
CA GLU A 214 -23.31 -6.99 -12.81
C GLU A 214 -24.18 -6.36 -11.72
N ASN A 215 -25.38 -6.89 -11.50
CA ASN A 215 -26.32 -6.39 -10.51
C ASN A 215 -25.87 -6.62 -9.05
N ASP A 216 -25.05 -7.64 -8.79
CA ASP A 216 -24.53 -7.92 -7.44
C ASP A 216 -23.43 -6.96 -7.02
N ILE A 217 -22.73 -6.36 -8.00
CA ILE A 217 -21.65 -5.40 -7.78
C ILE A 217 -22.20 -3.97 -7.59
N ILE A 218 -23.20 -3.58 -8.37
CA ILE A 218 -23.79 -2.23 -8.35
C ILE A 218 -24.49 -1.94 -7.02
N ASN A 219 -25.16 -2.92 -6.43
CA ASN A 219 -25.89 -2.75 -5.16
C ASN A 219 -24.98 -2.64 -3.92
N ALA A 220 -23.68 -2.89 -4.07
CA ALA A 220 -22.73 -2.90 -2.94
C ALA A 220 -22.03 -1.54 -2.68
N ILE A 221 -22.11 -0.59 -3.62
CA ILE A 221 -21.26 0.63 -3.62
C ILE A 221 -21.91 1.84 -2.94
N ASP A 222 -23.23 1.89 -2.79
CA ASP A 222 -23.95 3.13 -2.43
C ASP A 222 -24.01 3.52 -0.94
N LYS A 223 -23.41 2.79 -0.02
CA LYS A 223 -23.51 3.13 1.42
C LYS A 223 -22.22 2.90 2.20
N GLN A 224 -21.32 3.87 2.25
CA GLN A 224 -20.38 4.01 3.37
C GLN A 224 -19.94 5.47 3.58
N ASN A 225 -20.60 6.14 4.53
CA ASN A 225 -20.09 7.31 5.24
C ASN A 225 -19.86 6.90 6.70
N PHE A 226 -18.67 7.16 7.24
CA PHE A 226 -18.40 7.07 8.68
C PHE A 226 -17.60 8.28 9.18
N ASP A 227 -18.10 8.88 10.26
CA ASP A 227 -17.43 9.91 11.06
C ASP A 227 -16.51 9.25 12.10
N ILE A 228 -15.36 9.88 12.38
CA ILE A 228 -14.34 9.37 13.31
C ILE A 228 -14.33 10.24 14.56
N GLU A 229 -14.52 9.64 15.73
CA GLU A 229 -14.30 10.26 17.05
C GLU A 229 -12.88 9.98 17.57
N GLU A 230 -12.27 10.98 18.24
CA GLU A 230 -10.90 10.96 18.77
C GLU A 230 -10.79 10.21 20.11
N GLU A 231 -9.77 9.37 20.27
CA GLU A 231 -9.41 8.71 21.54
C GLU A 231 -8.25 9.41 22.27
N LYS A 232 -8.33 9.40 23.60
CA LYS A 232 -7.46 10.09 24.56
C LYS A 232 -6.14 9.38 24.84
N GLU A 233 -5.13 10.20 25.20
CA GLU A 233 -3.75 9.86 25.55
C GLU A 233 -3.58 8.79 26.64
N ILE A 234 -2.55 7.95 26.49
CA ILE A 234 -2.02 7.02 27.51
C ILE A 234 -0.53 7.30 27.71
N ASP A 235 -0.16 7.37 28.99
CA ASP A 235 1.09 7.80 29.60
C ASP A 235 2.32 6.93 29.21
N ASP A 236 3.47 7.62 29.01
CA ASP A 236 4.75 7.06 28.59
C ASP A 236 5.57 6.52 29.76
N ASP A 237 5.97 5.24 29.75
CA ASP A 237 7.24 4.81 30.35
C ASP A 237 7.85 3.55 29.69
N LYS A 238 9.03 3.77 29.09
CA LYS A 238 10.12 2.83 28.75
C LYS A 238 9.89 1.80 27.64
N VAL A 239 10.39 2.16 26.49
CA VAL A 239 10.72 1.26 25.37
C VAL A 239 11.84 0.30 25.79
N ASN A 240 11.53 -0.98 25.93
CA ASN A 240 12.51 -2.07 25.88
C ASN A 240 12.31 -2.82 24.58
N SER A 241 13.34 -2.82 23.73
CA SER A 241 13.41 -3.58 22.50
C SER A 241 13.19 -5.07 22.77
N ILE A 242 12.25 -5.68 22.04
CA ILE A 242 12.10 -7.14 22.02
C ILE A 242 13.21 -7.68 21.11
N ASN A 243 14.06 -8.53 21.67
CA ASN A 243 15.05 -9.26 20.87
C ASN A 243 14.30 -10.29 19.99
N PRO A 244 14.42 -10.23 18.64
CA PRO A 244 13.77 -11.18 17.74
C PRO A 244 14.19 -12.64 17.96
N ASP A 245 15.35 -12.86 18.58
CA ASP A 245 15.89 -14.18 18.86
C ASP A 245 15.21 -14.89 20.06
N GLU A 246 14.36 -14.22 20.84
CA GLU A 246 13.59 -14.83 21.91
C GLU A 246 12.36 -15.62 21.45
N LEU A 247 11.99 -15.55 20.17
CA LEU A 247 11.00 -16.44 19.58
C LEU A 247 11.67 -17.78 19.27
N THR A 248 11.55 -18.75 20.16
CA THR A 248 12.12 -20.08 19.99
C THR A 248 11.56 -20.79 18.75
N GLN A 249 12.37 -21.64 18.13
CA GLN A 249 12.02 -22.40 16.93
C GLN A 249 10.74 -23.26 17.14
N GLU A 250 10.49 -23.74 18.36
CA GLU A 250 9.28 -24.46 18.75
C GLU A 250 8.01 -23.59 18.70
N THR A 251 8.10 -22.30 19.02
CA THR A 251 6.98 -21.36 18.88
C THR A 251 6.65 -21.08 17.41
N ARG A 252 7.61 -21.31 16.49
CA ARG A 252 7.40 -21.10 15.04
C ARG A 252 6.63 -22.23 14.37
N GLU A 253 6.72 -23.47 14.86
CA GLU A 253 6.09 -24.64 14.23
C GLU A 253 4.64 -24.88 14.68
N GLU A 254 4.27 -24.48 15.90
CA GLU A 254 2.88 -24.62 16.40
C GLU A 254 1.95 -23.45 16.06
N PHE A 255 2.49 -22.28 15.74
CA PHE A 255 1.70 -21.10 15.36
C PHE A 255 1.68 -20.93 13.84
N THR A 256 0.85 -21.67 13.16
CA THR A 256 0.39 -21.36 11.79
C THR A 256 -0.49 -20.12 11.79
N VAL A 257 0.00 -19.05 12.41
CA VAL A 257 -0.65 -17.76 12.34
C VAL A 257 -0.13 -17.04 11.13
N GLY A 258 -1.07 -16.77 10.24
CA GLY A 258 -0.93 -15.83 9.19
C GLY A 258 0.37 -15.98 8.43
N ASN A 259 0.44 -16.86 7.45
CA ASN A 259 1.54 -16.84 6.51
C ASN A 259 1.56 -15.45 5.88
N VAL A 260 2.63 -14.73 6.12
CA VAL A 260 2.89 -13.47 5.43
C VAL A 260 3.69 -13.79 4.19
N ASP A 261 3.10 -13.58 3.04
CA ASP A 261 3.79 -13.69 1.76
C ASP A 261 4.23 -12.30 1.32
N ILE A 262 5.51 -12.12 1.07
CA ILE A 262 6.01 -10.92 0.40
C ILE A 262 5.75 -11.12 -1.10
N ILE A 263 4.90 -10.25 -1.66
CA ILE A 263 4.44 -10.39 -3.05
C ILE A 263 5.29 -9.56 -3.99
N ASP A 264 5.64 -8.34 -3.56
CA ASP A 264 6.43 -7.41 -4.35
C ASP A 264 7.24 -6.53 -3.41
N TYR A 265 8.50 -6.28 -3.75
CA TYR A 265 9.41 -5.47 -2.96
C TYR A 265 10.51 -4.90 -3.85
N PRO A 266 11.19 -3.83 -3.40
CA PRO A 266 12.31 -3.27 -4.13
C PRO A 266 13.43 -4.30 -4.30
N THR A 267 13.83 -4.55 -5.52
CA THR A 267 14.88 -5.51 -5.87
C THR A 267 16.27 -4.86 -5.89
N GLU A 268 17.26 -5.53 -6.49
CA GLU A 268 18.65 -5.05 -6.65
C GLU A 268 18.79 -3.71 -7.42
N SER A 269 17.66 -3.15 -7.91
CA SER A 269 17.59 -1.84 -8.58
C SER A 269 18.12 -0.67 -7.74
N TYR A 270 18.15 -0.80 -6.39
CA TYR A 270 18.65 0.26 -5.52
C TYR A 270 20.04 0.78 -5.92
N LYS A 271 20.98 -0.12 -6.25
CA LYS A 271 22.32 0.28 -6.64
C LYS A 271 22.31 1.13 -7.91
N SER A 272 21.57 0.69 -8.93
CA SER A 272 21.38 1.44 -10.16
C SER A 272 20.71 2.79 -9.92
N SER A 273 19.69 2.81 -9.06
CA SER A 273 18.97 4.04 -8.70
C SER A 273 19.85 5.01 -7.90
N ILE A 274 20.68 4.51 -6.98
CA ILE A 274 21.66 5.30 -6.24
C ILE A 274 22.65 5.95 -7.23
N ASP A 275 23.23 5.16 -8.14
CA ASP A 275 24.18 5.64 -9.13
C ASP A 275 23.54 6.69 -10.05
N THR A 276 22.29 6.45 -10.49
CA THR A 276 21.52 7.38 -11.33
C THR A 276 21.34 8.72 -10.62
N ILE A 277 20.78 8.72 -9.40
CA ILE A 277 20.55 9.97 -8.65
C ILE A 277 21.87 10.66 -8.31
N ASN A 278 22.86 9.92 -7.83
CA ASN A 278 24.17 10.48 -7.48
C ASN A 278 24.86 11.15 -8.67
N SER A 279 24.67 10.62 -9.89
CA SER A 279 25.22 11.19 -11.12
C SER A 279 24.69 12.58 -11.44
N LYS A 280 23.49 12.96 -10.96
CA LYS A 280 22.87 14.27 -11.20
C LYS A 280 23.57 15.42 -10.46
N PHE A 281 24.31 15.10 -9.42
CA PHE A 281 25.03 16.10 -8.63
C PHE A 281 26.46 16.29 -9.15
N PRO A 282 27.01 17.53 -9.12
CA PRO A 282 28.41 17.78 -9.43
C PRO A 282 29.38 16.98 -8.57
N ALA A 283 30.47 16.49 -9.13
CA ALA A 283 31.44 15.65 -8.40
C ALA A 283 31.99 16.34 -7.12
N SER A 284 32.06 17.66 -7.09
CA SER A 284 32.54 18.44 -5.95
C SER A 284 31.65 18.38 -4.70
N ILE A 285 30.39 17.95 -4.83
CA ILE A 285 29.45 17.88 -3.72
C ILE A 285 28.97 16.44 -3.48
N ARG A 286 29.54 15.44 -4.13
CA ARG A 286 29.26 14.02 -3.89
C ARG A 286 30.05 13.56 -2.68
N ASP A 287 29.41 13.63 -1.52
CA ASP A 287 29.96 13.22 -0.23
C ASP A 287 29.12 12.06 0.38
N GLU A 288 29.58 11.54 1.51
CA GLU A 288 28.89 10.48 2.24
C GLU A 288 27.48 10.92 2.71
N LYS A 289 27.31 12.19 3.05
CA LYS A 289 26.03 12.75 3.45
C LYS A 289 25.02 12.70 2.29
N LEU A 290 25.45 13.11 1.10
CA LEU A 290 24.60 13.02 -0.10
C LEU A 290 24.20 11.56 -0.38
N LEU A 291 25.16 10.64 -0.29
CA LEU A 291 24.88 9.21 -0.49
C LEU A 291 23.85 8.70 0.50
N ASN A 292 23.97 9.03 1.78
CA ASN A 292 23.00 8.69 2.80
C ASN A 292 21.62 9.29 2.51
N ASP A 293 21.54 10.57 2.13
CA ASP A 293 20.27 11.20 1.78
C ASP A 293 19.58 10.50 0.58
N ILE A 294 20.37 10.09 -0.43
CA ILE A 294 19.87 9.32 -1.58
C ILE A 294 19.28 7.97 -1.12
N ILE A 295 20.03 7.21 -0.32
CA ILE A 295 19.60 5.92 0.19
C ILE A 295 18.31 6.08 1.02
N HIS A 296 18.28 7.05 1.93
CA HIS A 296 17.10 7.35 2.73
C HIS A 296 15.89 7.70 1.88
N SER A 297 16.05 8.50 0.84
CA SER A 297 14.97 8.90 -0.06
C SER A 297 14.46 7.72 -0.88
N LEU A 298 15.34 6.86 -1.39
CA LEU A 298 14.96 5.65 -2.12
C LEU A 298 14.19 4.66 -1.25
N ILE A 299 14.67 4.41 -0.02
CA ILE A 299 13.95 3.54 0.93
C ILE A 299 12.58 4.13 1.27
N ALA A 300 12.51 5.43 1.58
CA ALA A 300 11.26 6.06 1.99
C ALA A 300 10.19 6.03 0.90
N THR A 301 10.57 6.16 -0.35
CA THR A 301 9.67 6.23 -1.51
C THR A 301 9.40 4.88 -2.17
N SER A 302 10.13 3.82 -1.83
CA SER A 302 9.85 2.47 -2.30
C SER A 302 8.58 1.90 -1.68
N THR A 303 8.02 0.86 -2.28
CA THR A 303 6.82 0.19 -1.77
C THR A 303 7.06 -1.29 -1.55
N ILE A 304 6.26 -1.86 -0.67
CA ILE A 304 6.21 -3.29 -0.41
C ILE A 304 4.77 -3.76 -0.42
N THR A 305 4.50 -4.83 -1.15
CA THR A 305 3.20 -5.50 -1.16
C THR A 305 3.30 -6.83 -0.42
N ILE A 306 2.46 -6.99 0.58
CA ILE A 306 2.36 -8.22 1.38
C ILE A 306 0.96 -8.78 1.30
N LYS A 307 0.85 -10.09 1.37
CA LYS A 307 -0.40 -10.80 1.63
C LYS A 307 -0.34 -11.40 3.02
N ILE A 308 -1.31 -11.10 3.86
CA ILE A 308 -1.48 -11.74 5.15
C ILE A 308 -2.62 -12.74 5.01
N ASN A 309 -2.28 -14.01 5.15
CA ASN A 309 -3.23 -15.10 5.18
C ASN A 309 -3.61 -15.40 6.64
N LYS A 310 -4.81 -15.86 6.90
CA LYS A 310 -5.24 -16.39 8.21
C LYS A 310 -5.00 -15.46 9.40
N MET A 311 -5.32 -14.18 9.28
CA MET A 311 -5.39 -13.28 10.44
C MET A 311 -6.83 -13.19 10.96
N SER A 312 -6.99 -12.88 12.24
CA SER A 312 -8.34 -12.60 12.76
C SER A 312 -8.93 -11.32 12.15
N ARG A 313 -10.25 -11.29 11.99
CA ARG A 313 -10.94 -10.06 11.57
C ARG A 313 -10.67 -8.90 12.53
N ALA A 314 -10.53 -9.19 13.82
CA ALA A 314 -10.17 -8.22 14.84
C ALA A 314 -8.84 -7.51 14.55
N ILE A 315 -7.83 -8.29 14.15
CA ILE A 315 -6.51 -7.73 13.83
C ILE A 315 -6.52 -6.99 12.49
N SER A 316 -7.27 -7.49 11.51
CA SER A 316 -7.39 -6.77 10.24
C SER A 316 -7.89 -5.34 10.43
N GLN A 317 -8.79 -5.09 11.39
CA GLN A 317 -9.25 -3.73 11.71
C GLN A 317 -8.15 -2.83 12.27
N GLN A 318 -7.18 -3.39 12.99
CA GLN A 318 -6.03 -2.63 13.50
C GLN A 318 -5.03 -2.31 12.39
N ILE A 319 -4.78 -3.26 11.47
CA ILE A 319 -3.88 -3.05 10.34
C ILE A 319 -4.49 -2.05 9.35
N ASN A 320 -5.80 -2.12 9.12
CA ASN A 320 -6.54 -1.23 8.21
C ASN A 320 -6.52 0.25 8.64
N ARG A 321 -6.11 0.56 9.86
CA ARG A 321 -5.93 1.96 10.33
C ARG A 321 -4.62 2.58 9.86
N HIS A 322 -3.66 1.76 9.41
CA HIS A 322 -2.40 2.24 8.87
C HIS A 322 -2.56 2.69 7.42
N ARG A 323 -1.69 3.59 6.99
CA ARG A 323 -1.69 4.09 5.62
C ARG A 323 -1.15 3.03 4.67
N ALA A 324 -2.03 2.41 3.92
CA ALA A 324 -1.72 1.39 2.91
C ALA A 324 -2.80 1.34 1.84
N ALA A 325 -2.50 0.78 0.68
CA ALA A 325 -3.55 0.24 -0.17
C ALA A 325 -3.99 -1.12 0.39
N ILE A 326 -5.29 -1.34 0.52
CA ILE A 326 -5.85 -2.49 1.22
C ILE A 326 -6.92 -3.14 0.37
N THR A 327 -6.78 -4.44 0.14
CA THR A 327 -7.87 -5.26 -0.40
C THR A 327 -8.00 -6.51 0.45
N GLN A 328 -9.11 -6.61 1.17
CA GLN A 328 -9.41 -7.69 2.08
C GLN A 328 -10.52 -8.59 1.52
N GLU A 329 -10.45 -9.88 1.84
CA GLU A 329 -11.49 -10.84 1.56
C GLU A 329 -12.84 -10.35 2.10
N SER A 330 -13.84 -10.34 1.22
CA SER A 330 -15.15 -9.77 1.53
C SER A 330 -16.13 -10.86 1.98
N GLN A 331 -16.49 -10.84 3.25
CA GLN A 331 -17.55 -11.71 3.80
C GLN A 331 -18.96 -11.43 3.23
N ARG A 332 -19.11 -10.48 2.28
CA ARG A 332 -20.34 -10.28 1.51
C ARG A 332 -20.41 -11.21 0.30
N TYR A 333 -19.25 -11.53 -0.27
CA TYR A 333 -19.15 -12.29 -1.51
C TYR A 333 -18.61 -13.70 -1.29
N VAL A 334 -17.67 -13.85 -0.36
CA VAL A 334 -17.05 -15.14 -0.05
C VAL A 334 -17.90 -15.89 0.98
N ASN A 335 -18.10 -17.19 0.76
CA ASN A 335 -18.61 -18.07 1.80
C ASN A 335 -17.44 -18.41 2.74
N VAL A 336 -17.59 -18.08 4.02
CA VAL A 336 -16.56 -18.31 5.05
C VAL A 336 -17.03 -19.33 6.10
N SER A 337 -17.93 -20.25 5.72
CA SER A 337 -18.37 -21.33 6.61
C SER A 337 -17.26 -22.30 7.03
N ASP A 338 -16.20 -22.36 6.24
CA ASP A 338 -15.05 -23.22 6.46
C ASP A 338 -13.84 -22.48 7.06
N CYS A 339 -13.99 -21.18 7.39
CA CYS A 339 -12.90 -20.40 7.99
C CYS A 339 -12.56 -20.91 9.41
N GLU A 340 -11.34 -20.64 9.83
CA GLU A 340 -10.90 -20.98 11.18
C GLU A 340 -11.30 -19.91 12.21
N PHE A 341 -11.44 -20.33 13.46
CA PHE A 341 -11.52 -19.41 14.59
C PHE A 341 -10.10 -19.16 15.10
N ILE A 342 -9.65 -17.92 15.05
CA ILE A 342 -8.34 -17.51 15.55
C ILE A 342 -8.45 -17.21 17.04
N ASN A 343 -7.91 -18.10 17.86
CA ASN A 343 -7.93 -17.94 19.33
C ASN A 343 -6.86 -16.92 19.77
N PRO A 344 -7.25 -15.72 20.26
CA PRO A 344 -6.29 -14.67 20.60
C PRO A 344 -5.41 -15.02 21.81
N CYS A 345 -5.84 -15.95 22.67
CA CYS A 345 -5.08 -16.35 23.84
C CYS A 345 -3.82 -17.16 23.51
N LYS A 346 -3.75 -17.76 22.32
CA LYS A 346 -2.60 -18.55 21.88
C LYS A 346 -1.35 -17.70 21.58
N PHE A 347 -1.51 -16.39 21.37
CA PHE A 347 -0.41 -15.50 21.01
C PHE A 347 0.38 -14.95 22.20
N ASP A 348 -0.05 -15.21 23.43
CA ASP A 348 0.67 -14.80 24.64
C ASP A 348 0.54 -15.90 25.71
N PRO A 349 1.32 -16.99 25.57
CA PRO A 349 1.26 -18.10 26.53
C PRO A 349 1.70 -17.68 27.94
N ASN A 350 2.49 -16.63 28.08
CA ASN A 350 2.89 -16.13 29.40
C ASN A 350 1.71 -15.46 30.13
N LYS A 351 0.86 -14.73 29.39
CA LYS A 351 -0.32 -14.09 29.93
C LYS A 351 -1.49 -15.08 30.06
N TYR A 352 -1.60 -16.02 29.16
CA TYR A 352 -2.67 -17.00 29.09
C TYR A 352 -2.10 -18.43 29.08
N PRO A 353 -1.63 -18.93 30.24
CA PRO A 353 -1.04 -20.28 30.35
C PRO A 353 -2.05 -21.39 29.98
N ASN A 354 -3.35 -21.12 30.13
CA ASN A 354 -4.41 -21.92 29.53
C ASN A 354 -5.09 -21.08 28.43
N PRO A 355 -4.71 -21.27 27.15
CA PRO A 355 -5.28 -20.49 26.06
C PRO A 355 -6.72 -20.88 25.71
N ASN A 356 -7.24 -21.98 26.27
CA ASN A 356 -8.56 -22.49 25.98
C ASN A 356 -9.33 -22.81 27.26
N PRO A 357 -9.62 -21.80 28.13
CA PRO A 357 -10.29 -22.01 29.40
C PRO A 357 -11.72 -22.54 29.20
N GLU A 358 -12.14 -23.43 30.10
CA GLU A 358 -13.55 -23.85 30.19
C GLU A 358 -14.42 -22.65 30.57
N ILE A 359 -15.56 -22.55 29.91
CA ILE A 359 -16.59 -21.55 30.18
C ILE A 359 -17.94 -22.24 30.34
N ASN A 360 -18.75 -21.76 31.27
CA ASN A 360 -20.12 -22.19 31.46
C ASN A 360 -21.06 -21.11 30.92
N ILE A 361 -21.80 -21.42 29.89
CA ILE A 361 -22.78 -20.51 29.28
C ILE A 361 -24.20 -21.01 29.52
N LYS A 362 -25.12 -20.09 29.70
CA LYS A 362 -26.55 -20.43 29.82
C LYS A 362 -27.25 -20.06 28.52
N LEU A 363 -27.66 -21.08 27.75
CA LEU A 363 -28.38 -20.90 26.49
C LEU A 363 -29.81 -21.48 26.64
N PHE A 364 -30.79 -20.63 26.37
CA PHE A 364 -32.24 -21.03 26.44
C PHE A 364 -32.62 -21.75 27.74
N GLY A 365 -32.00 -21.33 28.86
CA GLY A 365 -32.26 -21.94 30.18
C GLY A 365 -31.39 -23.14 30.53
N ASN A 366 -30.67 -23.72 29.59
CA ASN A 366 -29.76 -24.85 29.79
C ASN A 366 -28.31 -24.37 30.06
N GLU A 367 -27.64 -25.00 31.02
CA GLU A 367 -26.22 -24.80 31.22
C GLU A 367 -25.40 -25.65 30.25
N VAL A 368 -24.53 -25.04 29.51
CA VAL A 368 -23.63 -25.66 28.54
C VAL A 368 -22.20 -25.40 28.97
N LYS A 369 -21.42 -26.45 29.17
CA LYS A 369 -19.97 -26.38 29.34
C LYS A 369 -19.29 -26.37 27.97
N THR A 370 -18.43 -25.46 27.73
CA THR A 370 -17.66 -25.34 26.48
C THR A 370 -16.31 -24.66 26.77
N ASN A 371 -15.56 -24.38 25.76
CA ASN A 371 -14.34 -23.58 25.85
C ASN A 371 -14.32 -22.52 24.74
N VAL A 372 -13.32 -21.63 24.77
CA VAL A 372 -13.24 -20.48 23.83
C VAL A 372 -13.20 -20.95 22.38
N GLU A 373 -12.42 -21.99 22.08
CA GLU A 373 -12.26 -22.50 20.72
C GLU A 373 -13.52 -23.19 20.19
N GLU A 374 -14.12 -24.05 20.99
CA GLU A 374 -15.38 -24.73 20.63
C GLU A 374 -16.50 -23.74 20.39
N LEU A 375 -16.63 -22.73 21.27
CA LEU A 375 -17.63 -21.69 21.10
C LEU A 375 -17.40 -20.90 19.80
N GLY A 376 -16.15 -20.52 19.52
CA GLY A 376 -15.81 -19.81 18.29
C GLY A 376 -16.13 -20.61 17.03
N LYS A 377 -15.77 -21.90 17.01
CA LYS A 377 -16.08 -22.82 15.91
C LYS A 377 -17.60 -23.04 15.75
N GLU A 378 -18.34 -23.12 16.85
CA GLU A 378 -19.80 -23.30 16.80
C GLU A 378 -20.48 -22.05 16.21
N LEU A 379 -20.01 -20.83 16.50
CA LEU A 379 -20.52 -19.61 15.88
C LEU A 379 -20.31 -19.60 14.35
N ILE A 380 -19.18 -20.12 13.88
CA ILE A 380 -18.91 -20.26 12.43
C ILE A 380 -19.88 -21.28 11.80
N LYS A 381 -20.16 -22.40 12.47
CA LYS A 381 -21.16 -23.37 12.00
C LYS A 381 -22.56 -22.77 11.94
N ILE A 382 -22.94 -21.96 12.94
CA ILE A 382 -24.23 -21.25 12.94
C ILE A 382 -24.33 -20.34 11.70
N TYR A 383 -23.26 -19.64 11.34
CA TYR A 383 -23.23 -18.87 10.09
C TYR A 383 -23.52 -19.75 8.87
N GLY A 384 -22.86 -20.92 8.74
CA GLY A 384 -23.14 -21.87 7.66
C GLY A 384 -24.59 -22.33 7.62
N GLN A 385 -25.17 -22.70 8.78
CA GLN A 385 -26.60 -23.09 8.89
C GLN A 385 -27.54 -21.96 8.46
N LEU A 386 -27.22 -20.70 8.75
CA LEU A 386 -28.03 -19.56 8.34
C LEU A 386 -28.00 -19.38 6.81
N LEU A 387 -26.86 -19.64 6.17
CA LEU A 387 -26.78 -19.67 4.71
C LEU A 387 -27.62 -20.78 4.10
N ASP A 388 -27.59 -21.98 4.68
CA ASP A 388 -28.41 -23.13 4.25
C ASP A 388 -29.92 -22.85 4.38
N GLN A 389 -30.30 -21.99 5.33
CA GLN A 389 -31.66 -21.50 5.49
C GLN A 389 -32.02 -20.32 4.57
N GLY A 390 -31.10 -19.89 3.70
CA GLY A 390 -31.34 -18.88 2.68
C GLY A 390 -31.02 -17.44 3.10
N LEU A 391 -30.33 -17.19 4.25
CA LEU A 391 -29.84 -15.88 4.57
C LEU A 391 -28.72 -15.50 3.59
N LEU A 392 -28.72 -14.25 3.17
CA LEU A 392 -27.63 -13.73 2.35
C LEU A 392 -26.33 -13.64 3.17
N LYS A 393 -25.18 -13.88 2.54
CA LYS A 393 -23.86 -13.81 3.20
C LYS A 393 -23.64 -12.51 3.97
N GLN A 394 -24.07 -11.38 3.38
CA GLN A 394 -23.95 -10.05 3.99
C GLN A 394 -24.73 -9.92 5.31
N ASP A 395 -25.81 -10.68 5.50
CA ASP A 395 -26.64 -10.64 6.69
C ASP A 395 -26.18 -11.72 7.70
N ALA A 396 -25.90 -12.93 7.21
CA ALA A 396 -25.41 -14.03 8.02
C ALA A 396 -24.05 -13.74 8.69
N ARG A 397 -23.15 -12.97 8.06
CA ARG A 397 -21.85 -12.61 8.62
C ARG A 397 -21.93 -11.86 9.97
N GLY A 398 -23.07 -11.26 10.30
CA GLY A 398 -23.31 -10.65 11.62
C GLY A 398 -23.23 -11.63 12.78
N PHE A 399 -23.31 -12.95 12.51
CA PHE A 399 -23.22 -14.03 13.50
C PHE A 399 -21.82 -14.64 13.59
N LEU A 400 -20.88 -14.24 12.70
CA LEU A 400 -19.49 -14.69 12.79
C LEU A 400 -18.82 -14.11 14.04
N PRO A 401 -17.95 -14.89 14.70
CA PRO A 401 -17.11 -14.34 15.76
C PRO A 401 -16.17 -13.30 15.20
N PHE A 402 -15.86 -12.25 15.98
CA PHE A 402 -14.95 -11.20 15.55
C PHE A 402 -13.51 -11.72 15.28
N ASN A 403 -13.19 -12.89 15.82
CA ASN A 403 -11.93 -13.60 15.57
C ASN A 403 -12.05 -14.66 14.45
N ALA A 404 -13.07 -14.60 13.59
CA ALA A 404 -13.10 -15.38 12.37
C ALA A 404 -11.92 -15.03 11.46
N GLU A 405 -11.33 -16.03 10.83
CA GLU A 405 -10.22 -15.89 9.90
C GLU A 405 -10.56 -14.97 8.72
N SER A 406 -9.58 -14.24 8.25
CA SER A 406 -9.66 -13.40 7.06
C SER A 406 -8.26 -13.21 6.45
N SER A 407 -8.22 -12.94 5.15
CA SER A 407 -6.98 -12.68 4.41
C SER A 407 -7.05 -11.32 3.71
N ALA A 408 -5.89 -10.66 3.53
CA ALA A 408 -5.83 -9.39 2.82
C ALA A 408 -4.48 -9.13 2.16
N TYR A 409 -4.51 -8.34 1.09
CA TYR A 409 -3.34 -7.69 0.50
C TYR A 409 -3.18 -6.28 1.06
N TYR A 410 -1.94 -5.93 1.36
CA TYR A 410 -1.54 -4.61 1.81
C TYR A 410 -0.35 -4.15 0.97
N THR A 411 -0.42 -2.94 0.43
CA THR A 411 0.73 -2.28 -0.20
C THR A 411 1.06 -1.03 0.59
N PHE A 412 2.21 -1.04 1.23
CA PHE A 412 2.75 0.07 2.01
C PHE A 412 3.84 0.79 1.23
N THR A 413 4.02 2.09 1.45
CA THR A 413 5.34 2.67 1.26
C THR A 413 6.29 2.11 2.33
N MET A 414 7.59 2.05 2.08
CA MET A 414 8.52 1.60 3.12
C MET A 414 8.51 2.53 4.34
N SER A 415 8.25 3.81 4.15
CA SER A 415 8.06 4.75 5.27
C SER A 415 6.86 4.36 6.15
N ASP A 416 5.71 4.04 5.52
CA ASP A 416 4.51 3.61 6.24
C ASP A 416 4.69 2.20 6.85
N MET A 417 5.47 1.31 6.20
CA MET A 417 5.82 0.00 6.74
C MET A 417 6.71 0.13 7.98
N ILE A 418 7.72 0.98 7.94
CA ILE A 418 8.59 1.28 9.09
C ILE A 418 7.75 1.81 10.27
N HIS A 419 6.84 2.74 9.99
CA HIS A 419 5.91 3.25 11.01
C HIS A 419 4.99 2.14 11.55
N PHE A 420 4.44 1.28 10.68
CA PHE A 420 3.66 0.11 11.11
C PHE A 420 4.47 -0.78 12.06
N LEU A 421 5.70 -1.11 11.70
CA LEU A 421 6.59 -1.97 12.50
C LEU A 421 6.94 -1.31 13.83
N SER A 422 7.28 -0.01 13.85
CA SER A 422 7.62 0.70 15.10
C SER A 422 6.46 0.67 16.11
N VAL A 423 5.21 0.82 15.63
CA VAL A 423 4.01 0.77 16.49
C VAL A 423 3.64 -0.65 16.89
N ARG A 424 3.74 -1.64 15.96
CA ARG A 424 3.19 -2.98 16.18
C ARG A 424 4.16 -3.99 16.75
N LEU A 425 5.46 -3.73 16.70
CA LEU A 425 6.47 -4.49 17.46
C LEU A 425 6.49 -4.11 18.94
N HIS A 426 5.95 -2.94 19.29
CA HIS A 426 5.92 -2.49 20.67
C HIS A 426 5.12 -3.45 21.59
N LYS A 427 5.59 -3.64 22.84
CA LYS A 427 4.99 -4.56 23.82
C LYS A 427 3.53 -4.28 24.17
N SER A 428 3.07 -3.04 24.01
CA SER A 428 1.66 -2.66 24.20
C SER A 428 0.74 -3.11 23.07
N ALA A 429 1.28 -3.48 21.90
CA ALA A 429 0.48 -3.98 20.81
C ALA A 429 -0.14 -5.33 21.17
N GLN A 430 -1.34 -5.59 20.64
CA GLN A 430 -2.00 -6.88 20.84
C GLN A 430 -1.11 -8.02 20.32
N PRO A 431 -0.97 -9.13 21.05
CA PRO A 431 -0.01 -10.19 20.71
C PRO A 431 -0.11 -10.70 19.28
N GLU A 432 -1.30 -10.93 18.73
CA GLU A 432 -1.50 -11.40 17.36
C GLU A 432 -0.88 -10.43 16.33
N VAL A 433 -1.19 -9.13 16.39
CA VAL A 433 -0.62 -8.16 15.44
C VAL A 433 0.89 -8.00 15.65
N ARG A 434 1.38 -8.13 16.87
CA ARG A 434 2.81 -8.12 17.17
C ARG A 434 3.52 -9.31 16.53
N THR A 435 2.93 -10.50 16.57
CA THR A 435 3.46 -11.69 15.89
C THR A 435 3.52 -11.46 14.38
N ILE A 436 2.46 -10.95 13.76
CA ILE A 436 2.46 -10.60 12.33
C ILE A 436 3.56 -9.59 12.01
N ALA A 437 3.69 -8.53 12.82
CA ALA A 437 4.73 -7.52 12.63
C ALA A 437 6.14 -8.11 12.75
N SER A 438 6.36 -9.05 13.69
CA SER A 438 7.64 -9.74 13.85
C SER A 438 7.98 -10.62 12.65
N PHE A 439 6.99 -11.29 12.05
CA PHE A 439 7.17 -12.04 10.81
C PHE A 439 7.57 -11.11 9.65
N ILE A 440 6.83 -10.01 9.46
CA ILE A 440 7.15 -9.03 8.42
C ILE A 440 8.57 -8.50 8.60
N TYR A 441 8.92 -8.09 9.81
CA TYR A 441 10.26 -7.61 10.14
C TYR A 441 11.35 -8.63 9.81
N SER A 442 11.14 -9.89 10.22
CA SER A 442 12.10 -10.97 9.93
C SER A 442 12.27 -11.23 8.44
N CYS A 443 11.18 -11.22 7.67
CA CYS A 443 11.25 -11.34 6.21
C CYS A 443 12.01 -10.17 5.58
N LEU A 444 11.73 -8.92 6.01
CA LEU A 444 12.42 -7.74 5.49
C LEU A 444 13.94 -7.83 5.69
N ILE A 445 14.38 -8.19 6.89
CA ILE A 445 15.79 -8.21 7.25
C ILE A 445 16.54 -9.44 6.70
N LYS A 446 15.86 -10.57 6.51
CA LYS A 446 16.51 -11.82 6.08
C LYS A 446 16.38 -12.11 4.59
N ASP A 447 15.21 -11.78 4.02
CA ASP A 447 14.84 -12.28 2.70
C ASP A 447 14.77 -11.14 1.65
N VAL A 448 14.40 -9.93 2.06
CA VAL A 448 14.17 -8.81 1.16
C VAL A 448 15.43 -7.96 0.98
N PHE A 449 16.02 -7.49 2.07
CA PHE A 449 17.19 -6.64 2.04
C PHE A 449 18.45 -7.45 2.37
N THR A 450 19.42 -7.43 1.44
CA THR A 450 20.71 -8.10 1.60
C THR A 450 21.85 -7.12 1.92
N ASP A 451 21.64 -5.82 1.62
CA ASP A 451 22.62 -4.79 1.92
C ASP A 451 22.54 -4.35 3.38
N LYS A 452 23.64 -4.50 4.10
CA LYS A 452 23.70 -4.18 5.53
C LYS A 452 23.43 -2.71 5.80
N THR A 453 23.84 -1.79 4.95
CA THR A 453 23.59 -0.35 5.14
C THR A 453 22.10 -0.05 5.10
N ILE A 454 21.36 -0.68 4.19
CA ILE A 454 19.91 -0.56 4.09
C ILE A 454 19.24 -1.14 5.34
N ILE A 455 19.67 -2.31 5.78
CA ILE A 455 19.17 -2.95 6.99
C ILE A 455 19.39 -2.05 8.21
N ASP A 456 20.60 -1.55 8.41
CA ASP A 456 20.97 -0.67 9.53
C ASP A 456 20.09 0.61 9.55
N ILE A 457 19.81 1.19 8.37
CA ILE A 457 18.90 2.34 8.25
C ILE A 457 17.47 1.99 8.63
N ILE A 458 16.95 0.87 8.16
CA ILE A 458 15.59 0.43 8.48
C ILE A 458 15.45 0.15 9.98
N GLU A 459 16.39 -0.58 10.57
CA GLU A 459 16.42 -0.88 12.01
C GLU A 459 16.51 0.40 12.84
N TYR A 460 17.40 1.32 12.46
CA TYR A 460 17.51 2.62 13.12
C TYR A 460 16.18 3.38 13.08
N ARG A 461 15.50 3.42 11.94
CA ARG A 461 14.22 4.13 11.81
C ARG A 461 13.10 3.47 12.59
N ILE A 462 13.04 2.13 12.64
CA ILE A 462 12.04 1.40 13.44
C ILE A 462 12.22 1.71 14.94
N THR A 463 13.47 1.73 15.42
CA THR A 463 13.77 1.93 16.85
C THR A 463 13.67 3.39 17.31
N ASN A 464 13.86 4.35 16.39
CA ASN A 464 13.88 5.79 16.71
C ASN A 464 12.67 6.56 16.14
N THR A 465 11.70 5.88 15.56
CA THR A 465 10.43 6.52 15.19
C THR A 465 9.66 6.83 16.48
N GLU A 466 9.41 8.11 16.74
CA GLU A 466 8.53 8.52 17.83
C GLU A 466 7.14 7.95 17.57
N VAL A 467 6.67 7.12 18.48
CA VAL A 467 5.29 6.61 18.48
C VAL A 467 4.44 7.75 19.05
N ILE A 468 3.83 8.54 18.15
CA ILE A 468 2.89 9.62 18.52
C ILE A 468 1.55 9.01 18.89
#